data_4284fca905470f4853e3275006db2877
#
_entry.id   4284fca905470f4853e3275006db2877
#
_cell.length_a   1.000
_cell.length_b   1.000
_cell.length_c   1.000
_cell.angle_alpha   90.00
_cell.angle_beta   90.00
_cell.angle_gamma   90.00
#
_symmetry.space_group_name_H-M   'P 1'
#
loop_
_entity.id
_entity.type
_entity.pdbx_description
1 polymer ?
#
loop_
_entity_poly.entity_id
_entity_poly.type
_entity_poly.pdbx_seq_one_letter_code
_entity_poly.pdbx_strand_id
1 'polypeptide(L)'
;MSGLPNTGMSIEEMKQFILDHFDQFVNRKNVDIADVNFAPEFVDHGTDVPAGLPPGPEGAKLYVGGALKKFPDMHVTVEDIVAEGDKVVVRNVWRATEPASGQKLQFGGIVIWRIAHRQIVERWAYLESPKAV
;
A
#
# COMPACT_ATOMS: atom_id res chain seq x y z
N MET A 1 21.80 -21.14 -7.60
CA MET A 1 21.32 -20.38 -8.77
C MET A 1 21.20 -18.92 -8.44
N SER A 2 21.95 -18.13 -9.11
CA SER A 2 21.82 -16.68 -8.99
C SER A 2 20.71 -16.17 -9.92
N GLY A 3 20.12 -15.03 -9.64
CA GLY A 3 19.18 -14.37 -10.51
C GLY A 3 17.71 -14.58 -10.17
N LEU A 4 17.38 -15.55 -9.34
CA LEU A 4 15.99 -15.68 -8.86
C LEU A 4 15.81 -14.80 -7.63
N PRO A 5 14.73 -13.98 -7.59
CA PRO A 5 14.44 -13.17 -6.42
C PRO A 5 14.14 -14.05 -5.21
N ASN A 6 14.58 -13.62 -4.03
CA ASN A 6 14.33 -14.32 -2.77
C ASN A 6 13.04 -13.81 -2.13
N THR A 7 11.92 -13.98 -2.83
CA THR A 7 10.62 -13.52 -2.33
C THR A 7 9.97 -14.53 -1.39
N GLY A 8 10.28 -15.81 -1.55
CA GLY A 8 9.58 -16.89 -0.86
C GLY A 8 8.19 -17.15 -1.42
N MET A 9 7.85 -16.54 -2.56
CA MET A 9 6.52 -16.59 -3.16
C MET A 9 6.60 -16.79 -4.68
N SER A 10 5.61 -17.47 -5.24
CA SER A 10 5.40 -17.47 -6.68
C SER A 10 4.84 -16.11 -7.12
N ILE A 11 4.82 -15.88 -8.44
CA ILE A 11 4.22 -14.66 -9.00
C ILE A 11 2.76 -14.52 -8.57
N GLU A 12 1.99 -15.60 -8.65
CA GLU A 12 0.57 -15.56 -8.25
C GLU A 12 0.41 -15.32 -6.75
N GLU A 13 1.29 -15.92 -5.93
CA GLU A 13 1.26 -15.68 -4.49
C GLU A 13 1.60 -14.23 -4.14
N MET A 14 2.55 -13.61 -4.84
CA MET A 14 2.89 -12.20 -4.64
C MET A 14 1.71 -11.30 -4.96
N LYS A 15 1.01 -11.54 -6.07
CA LYS A 15 -0.17 -10.76 -6.43
C LYS A 15 -1.26 -10.90 -5.37
N GLN A 16 -1.55 -12.12 -4.94
CA GLN A 16 -2.57 -12.36 -3.93
C GLN A 16 -2.20 -11.71 -2.59
N PHE A 17 -0.92 -11.78 -2.22
CA PHE A 17 -0.42 -11.14 -1.01
C PHE A 17 -0.68 -9.63 -1.01
N ILE A 18 -0.42 -8.95 -2.12
CA ILE A 18 -0.64 -7.51 -2.24
C ILE A 18 -2.14 -7.17 -2.26
N LEU A 19 -2.96 -7.96 -2.96
CA LEU A 19 -4.42 -7.77 -2.94
C LEU A 19 -4.97 -7.90 -1.51
N ASP A 20 -4.55 -8.93 -0.80
CA ASP A 20 -4.96 -9.15 0.59
C ASP A 20 -4.46 -8.06 1.51
N HIS A 21 -3.25 -7.55 1.26
CA HIS A 21 -2.68 -6.45 2.03
C HIS A 21 -3.53 -5.18 1.92
N PHE A 22 -3.90 -4.77 0.71
CA PHE A 22 -4.78 -3.61 0.53
C PHE A 22 -6.12 -3.81 1.23
N ASP A 23 -6.71 -5.00 1.08
CA ASP A 23 -8.01 -5.29 1.67
C ASP A 23 -7.96 -5.23 3.20
N GLN A 24 -6.99 -5.90 3.81
CA GLN A 24 -6.85 -5.93 5.27
C GLN A 24 -6.42 -4.58 5.83
N PHE A 25 -5.36 -4.01 5.29
CA PHE A 25 -4.71 -2.83 5.86
C PHE A 25 -5.55 -1.57 5.70
N VAL A 26 -6.18 -1.40 4.54
CA VAL A 26 -6.95 -0.19 4.20
C VAL A 26 -8.44 -0.44 4.34
N ASN A 27 -8.99 -1.37 3.57
CA ASN A 27 -10.44 -1.53 3.46
C ASN A 27 -11.08 -2.03 4.75
N ARG A 28 -10.43 -2.97 5.42
CA ARG A 28 -10.90 -3.50 6.71
C ARG A 28 -10.30 -2.79 7.92
N LYS A 29 -9.41 -1.81 7.68
CA LYS A 29 -8.79 -0.99 8.72
C LYS A 29 -8.01 -1.80 9.75
N ASN A 30 -7.52 -2.98 9.36
CA ASN A 30 -6.68 -3.82 10.19
C ASN A 30 -5.24 -3.34 10.10
N VAL A 31 -4.92 -2.20 10.72
CA VAL A 31 -3.60 -1.60 10.61
C VAL A 31 -2.49 -2.46 11.19
N ASP A 32 -2.82 -3.35 12.13
CA ASP A 32 -1.84 -4.24 12.76
C ASP A 32 -1.32 -5.32 11.82
N ILE A 33 -1.98 -5.54 10.66
CA ILE A 33 -1.44 -6.46 9.65
C ILE A 33 -0.07 -5.96 9.14
N ALA A 34 0.23 -4.69 9.32
CA ALA A 34 1.53 -4.13 8.98
C ALA A 34 2.68 -4.84 9.68
N ASP A 35 2.46 -5.28 10.93
CA ASP A 35 3.48 -5.99 11.70
C ASP A 35 3.85 -7.35 11.09
N VAL A 36 2.94 -7.93 10.32
CA VAL A 36 3.16 -9.19 9.61
C VAL A 36 3.69 -8.94 8.20
N ASN A 37 3.10 -7.98 7.49
CA ASN A 37 3.35 -7.80 6.06
C ASN A 37 4.59 -6.97 5.74
N PHE A 38 4.96 -6.01 6.58
CA PHE A 38 6.15 -5.18 6.35
C PHE A 38 7.36 -5.73 7.08
N ALA A 39 8.49 -5.75 6.39
CA ALA A 39 9.76 -6.09 7.02
C ALA A 39 10.19 -4.98 7.98
N PRO A 40 10.99 -5.31 9.01
CA PRO A 40 11.52 -4.27 9.93
C PRO A 40 12.32 -3.18 9.21
N GLU A 41 12.98 -3.53 8.11
CA GLU A 41 13.80 -2.60 7.30
C GLU A 41 12.99 -1.94 6.18
N PHE A 42 11.67 -2.09 6.12
CA PHE A 42 10.84 -1.51 5.07
C PHE A 42 11.08 -0.01 4.91
N VAL A 43 11.24 0.42 3.66
CA VAL A 43 11.41 1.82 3.28
C VAL A 43 10.33 2.23 2.29
N ASP A 44 9.67 3.35 2.57
CA ASP A 44 8.64 3.91 1.70
C ASP A 44 9.20 5.10 0.93
N HIS A 45 9.26 4.97 -0.39
CA HIS A 45 9.73 6.04 -1.30
C HIS A 45 8.56 6.80 -1.94
N GLY A 46 7.33 6.56 -1.49
CA GLY A 46 6.17 7.23 -2.07
C GLY A 46 6.21 8.73 -1.91
N THR A 47 5.81 9.46 -2.94
CA THR A 47 5.74 10.92 -2.90
C THR A 47 4.62 11.42 -2.00
N ASP A 48 3.70 10.55 -1.64
CA ASP A 48 2.55 10.81 -0.77
C ASP A 48 2.90 10.72 0.72
N VAL A 49 4.06 10.15 1.06
CA VAL A 49 4.43 9.86 2.45
C VAL A 49 4.99 11.09 3.13
N PRO A 50 4.49 11.45 4.34
CA PRO A 50 5.07 12.56 5.11
C PRO A 50 6.53 12.27 5.50
N ALA A 51 7.33 13.34 5.58
CA ALA A 51 8.69 13.21 6.06
C ALA A 51 8.71 12.89 7.55
N GLY A 52 9.77 12.20 8.00
CA GLY A 52 10.02 11.98 9.41
C GLY A 52 9.35 10.74 10.03
N LEU A 53 8.70 9.91 9.22
CA LEU A 53 8.15 8.66 9.72
C LEU A 53 9.27 7.65 9.99
N PRO A 54 9.16 6.84 11.05
CA PRO A 54 10.12 5.77 11.28
C PRO A 54 10.04 4.71 10.19
N PRO A 55 11.13 3.96 9.94
CA PRO A 55 11.09 2.86 8.98
C PRO A 55 10.26 1.69 9.51
N GLY A 56 9.97 0.74 8.64
CA GLY A 56 9.30 -0.49 9.01
C GLY A 56 7.80 -0.35 9.24
N PRO A 57 7.21 -1.36 9.89
CA PRO A 57 5.76 -1.38 10.13
C PRO A 57 5.23 -0.17 10.91
N GLU A 58 6.02 0.37 11.83
CA GLU A 58 5.59 1.50 12.65
C GLU A 58 5.26 2.72 11.79
N GLY A 59 6.14 3.07 10.85
CA GLY A 59 5.89 4.19 9.95
C GLY A 59 4.67 3.97 9.07
N ALA A 60 4.50 2.77 8.56
CA ALA A 60 3.34 2.41 7.75
C ALA A 60 2.03 2.53 8.56
N LYS A 61 2.04 2.06 9.80
CA LYS A 61 0.86 2.17 10.68
C LYS A 61 0.52 3.62 11.01
N LEU A 62 1.53 4.44 11.27
CA LEU A 62 1.32 5.87 11.54
C LEU A 62 0.74 6.58 10.32
N TYR A 63 1.26 6.31 9.15
CA TYR A 63 0.80 6.95 7.92
C TYR A 63 -0.64 6.54 7.58
N VAL A 64 -0.88 5.26 7.42
CA VAL A 64 -2.21 4.77 7.01
C VAL A 64 -3.23 4.93 8.13
N GLY A 65 -2.83 4.68 9.39
CA GLY A 65 -3.71 4.89 10.53
C GLY A 65 -4.16 6.35 10.65
N GLY A 66 -3.25 7.30 10.41
CA GLY A 66 -3.59 8.72 10.38
C GLY A 66 -4.56 9.07 9.26
N ALA A 67 -4.35 8.53 8.07
CA ALA A 67 -5.24 8.74 6.93
C ALA A 67 -6.64 8.17 7.19
N LEU A 68 -6.72 6.99 7.81
CA LEU A 68 -8.01 6.36 8.15
C LEU A 68 -8.76 7.13 9.24
N LYS A 69 -8.06 7.79 10.16
CA LYS A 69 -8.71 8.66 11.14
C LYS A 69 -9.29 9.90 10.47
N LYS A 70 -8.56 10.46 9.51
CA LYS A 70 -9.01 11.65 8.77
C LYS A 70 -10.13 11.32 7.79
N PHE A 71 -10.08 10.14 7.16
CA PHE A 71 -11.05 9.67 6.17
C PHE A 71 -11.54 8.27 6.56
N PRO A 72 -12.51 8.18 7.50
CA PRO A 72 -12.93 6.87 8.04
C PRO A 72 -13.51 5.89 7.02
N ASP A 73 -14.03 6.37 5.90
CA ASP A 73 -14.60 5.54 4.84
C ASP A 73 -13.64 5.27 3.68
N MET A 74 -12.36 5.58 3.85
CA MET A 74 -11.40 5.39 2.76
C MET A 74 -11.40 3.94 2.27
N HIS A 75 -11.43 3.79 0.94
CA HIS A 75 -11.47 2.50 0.27
C HIS A 75 -10.56 2.51 -0.94
N VAL A 76 -9.82 1.44 -1.15
CA VAL A 76 -8.95 1.26 -2.31
C VAL A 76 -9.45 0.09 -3.14
N THR A 77 -9.49 0.30 -4.47
CA THR A 77 -9.79 -0.74 -5.44
C THR A 77 -8.57 -0.93 -6.34
N VAL A 78 -8.13 -2.16 -6.51
CA VAL A 78 -7.06 -2.49 -7.46
C VAL A 78 -7.70 -2.78 -8.82
N GLU A 79 -7.34 -1.96 -9.82
CA GLU A 79 -7.87 -2.10 -11.18
C GLU A 79 -7.03 -3.04 -12.03
N ASP A 80 -5.70 -2.98 -11.87
CA ASP A 80 -4.75 -3.87 -12.55
C ASP A 80 -3.66 -4.28 -11.59
N ILE A 81 -3.15 -5.48 -11.75
CA ILE A 81 -2.02 -5.98 -11.00
C ILE A 81 -1.13 -6.83 -11.89
N VAL A 82 0.15 -6.53 -11.89
CA VAL A 82 1.17 -7.33 -12.59
C VAL A 82 2.34 -7.56 -11.66
N ALA A 83 3.05 -8.65 -11.86
CA ALA A 83 4.22 -8.96 -11.06
C ALA A 83 5.30 -9.62 -11.92
N GLU A 84 6.53 -9.28 -11.65
CA GLU A 84 7.70 -9.86 -12.29
C GLU A 84 8.90 -9.74 -11.35
N GLY A 85 9.71 -10.79 -11.28
CA GLY A 85 10.86 -10.80 -10.38
C GLY A 85 10.40 -10.72 -8.93
N ASP A 86 10.86 -9.70 -8.22
CA ASP A 86 10.50 -9.46 -6.82
C ASP A 86 9.53 -8.28 -6.65
N LYS A 87 8.96 -7.80 -7.76
CA LYS A 87 8.10 -6.61 -7.72
C LYS A 87 6.67 -6.91 -8.14
N VAL A 88 5.75 -6.22 -7.48
CA VAL A 88 4.32 -6.21 -7.82
C VAL A 88 3.94 -4.77 -8.13
N VAL A 89 3.30 -4.55 -9.27
CA VAL A 89 2.84 -3.23 -9.70
C VAL A 89 1.32 -3.23 -9.72
N VAL A 90 0.71 -2.24 -9.09
CA VAL A 90 -0.74 -2.09 -9.08
C VAL A 90 -1.13 -0.73 -9.63
N ARG A 91 -2.25 -0.70 -10.37
CA ARG A 91 -2.98 0.52 -10.67
C ARG A 91 -4.22 0.51 -9.80
N ASN A 92 -4.38 1.54 -9.00
CA ASN A 92 -5.45 1.57 -7.99
C ASN A 92 -6.23 2.86 -8.03
N VAL A 93 -7.43 2.81 -7.45
CA VAL A 93 -8.30 3.97 -7.25
C VAL A 93 -8.69 4.03 -5.78
N TRP A 94 -8.47 5.20 -5.20
CA TRP A 94 -8.81 5.51 -3.81
C TRP A 94 -10.03 6.40 -3.76
N ARG A 95 -10.94 6.11 -2.84
CA ARG A 95 -12.15 6.90 -2.61
C ARG A 95 -12.29 7.18 -1.14
N ALA A 96 -12.77 8.39 -0.82
CA ALA A 96 -13.03 8.80 0.56
C ALA A 96 -14.05 9.91 0.55
N THR A 97 -14.69 10.16 1.72
CA THR A 97 -15.56 11.30 1.92
C THR A 97 -14.88 12.25 2.91
N GLU A 98 -14.80 13.53 2.56
CA GLU A 98 -14.33 14.53 3.50
C GLU A 98 -15.39 14.74 4.58
N PRO A 99 -15.13 14.45 5.87
CA PRO A 99 -16.16 14.49 6.90
C PRO A 99 -16.76 15.88 7.10
N ALA A 100 -15.95 16.93 6.99
CA ALA A 100 -16.42 18.30 7.25
C ALA A 100 -17.43 18.80 6.22
N SER A 101 -17.27 18.43 4.95
CA SER A 101 -18.11 18.93 3.85
C SER A 101 -19.03 17.88 3.25
N GLY A 102 -18.79 16.60 3.51
CA GLY A 102 -19.49 15.51 2.84
C GLY A 102 -19.07 15.31 1.38
N GLN A 103 -18.03 16.02 0.93
CA GLN A 103 -17.55 15.92 -0.44
C GLN A 103 -16.90 14.57 -0.71
N LYS A 104 -17.34 13.89 -1.77
CA LYS A 104 -16.73 12.66 -2.25
C LYS A 104 -15.45 13.00 -3.00
N LEU A 105 -14.38 12.32 -2.65
CA LEU A 105 -13.04 12.49 -3.24
C LEU A 105 -12.58 11.20 -3.88
N GLN A 106 -11.79 11.34 -4.94
CA GLN A 106 -11.22 10.21 -5.65
C GLN A 106 -9.85 10.58 -6.19
N PHE A 107 -8.92 9.62 -6.14
CA PHE A 107 -7.64 9.74 -6.83
C PHE A 107 -7.16 8.36 -7.25
N GLY A 108 -6.43 8.32 -8.36
CA GLY A 108 -5.81 7.10 -8.85
C GLY A 108 -4.30 7.14 -8.72
N GLY A 109 -3.66 6.02 -8.98
CA GLY A 109 -2.23 5.99 -8.99
C GLY A 109 -1.65 4.62 -9.28
N ILE A 110 -0.33 4.61 -9.31
CA ILE A 110 0.49 3.42 -9.52
C ILE A 110 1.34 3.23 -8.28
N VAL A 111 1.35 2.02 -7.77
CA VAL A 111 2.20 1.63 -6.63
C VAL A 111 3.02 0.42 -7.03
N ILE A 112 4.31 0.46 -6.69
CA ILE A 112 5.24 -0.63 -6.90
C ILE A 112 5.68 -1.13 -5.54
N TRP A 113 5.56 -2.42 -5.32
CA TRP A 113 5.94 -3.10 -4.09
C TRP A 113 7.10 -4.04 -4.38
N ARG A 114 8.16 -4.01 -3.58
CA ARG A 114 9.20 -5.02 -3.65
C ARG A 114 9.08 -5.95 -2.45
N ILE A 115 9.18 -7.25 -2.73
CA ILE A 115 8.98 -8.32 -1.75
C ILE A 115 10.29 -9.08 -1.56
N ALA A 116 10.61 -9.40 -0.32
CA ALA A 116 11.70 -10.30 0.03
C ALA A 116 11.28 -11.10 1.26
N HIS A 117 11.60 -12.38 1.29
CA HIS A 117 11.29 -13.25 2.43
C HIS A 117 9.85 -13.15 2.89
N ARG A 118 8.92 -13.13 1.94
CA ARG A 118 7.45 -13.09 2.16
C ARG A 118 6.96 -11.81 2.85
N GLN A 119 7.75 -10.73 2.81
CA GLN A 119 7.39 -9.44 3.38
C GLN A 119 7.66 -8.31 2.41
N ILE A 120 6.96 -7.19 2.60
CA ILE A 120 7.17 -5.97 1.82
C ILE A 120 8.42 -5.27 2.36
N VAL A 121 9.39 -4.98 1.48
CA VAL A 121 10.64 -4.32 1.87
C VAL A 121 10.80 -2.92 1.30
N GLU A 122 10.11 -2.60 0.20
CA GLU A 122 10.10 -1.25 -0.39
C GLU A 122 8.78 -0.96 -1.08
N ARG A 123 8.42 0.32 -1.11
CA ARG A 123 7.25 0.82 -1.82
C ARG A 123 7.62 2.10 -2.56
N TRP A 124 7.15 2.21 -3.80
CA TRP A 124 7.17 3.44 -4.59
C TRP A 124 5.73 3.74 -4.98
N ALA A 125 5.30 4.99 -4.91
CA ALA A 125 3.95 5.36 -5.28
C ALA A 125 3.93 6.69 -6.02
N TYR A 126 3.12 6.75 -7.05
CA TYR A 126 2.89 7.94 -7.86
C TYR A 126 1.37 8.11 -7.95
N LEU A 127 0.85 8.99 -7.10
CA LEU A 127 -0.59 9.17 -6.93
C LEU A 127 -1.02 10.52 -7.50
N GLU A 128 -2.20 10.55 -8.08
CA GLU A 128 -2.85 11.80 -8.49
C GLU A 128 -3.27 12.60 -7.27
N SER A 129 -3.45 13.91 -7.44
CA SER A 129 -4.08 14.72 -6.41
C SER A 129 -5.57 14.34 -6.29
N PRO A 130 -6.14 14.32 -5.08
CA PRO A 130 -7.57 14.05 -4.91
C PRO A 130 -8.42 15.08 -5.64
N LYS A 131 -9.50 14.61 -6.23
CA LYS A 131 -10.46 15.46 -6.93
C LYS A 131 -11.88 15.11 -6.48
N ALA A 132 -12.74 16.11 -6.51
CA ALA A 132 -14.15 15.96 -6.19
C ALA A 132 -14.86 15.13 -7.26
N VAL A 133 -15.73 14.26 -6.86
CA VAL A 133 -16.54 13.41 -7.75
C VAL A 133 -18.01 13.51 -7.44
#